data_8bfb5d738818f7249cdfaf9eae94e792
#
_entry.id   8bfb5d738818f7249cdfaf9eae94e792
#
_cell.length_a   1.000
_cell.length_b   1.000
_cell.length_c   1.000
_cell.angle_alpha   90.00
_cell.angle_beta   90.00
_cell.angle_gamma   90.00
#
_symmetry.space_group_name_H-M   'P 1'
#
loop_
_entity.id
_entity.type
_entity.pdbx_description
1 polymer ?
#
loop_
_entity_poly.entity_id
_entity_poly.type
_entity_poly.pdbx_seq_one_letter_code
_entity_poly.pdbx_strand_id
1 'polypeptide(L)'
;MASQSNLLSYVDHDSRITKENLHMVLALWMERFPLGSYEANLDVSFKKVGAVLVLPNDMIYAVDCSRNGVHGVARLLMAHPDVLQDCKVFVSRKPCSLCTKLLVQSKIKRVFYFPIEPEYIDRKDREAEMQRVDSLFQVSAIGQTVFVPRAGRDVLANTEKKYPDTPQTIRDEIKGQLMNAYWNDKWMGKARENLPWPAFDEKMEKQVKDDFNGMMEWMATILVGSEKGYKFKVHTKISSQDKDLPFNPEENGDGRQASHLITLAKFLAERTDDPRKGVGAVIMNEEREIVALGWKGFPTKALYGEFPRASDKDKDVQQKKYPYIIHAEQNALLMRNTKKIKGATLFVTKTPCNDCTLLIEMLGITTFVLGEKMQKGNKEDASGEINYTKFADKVESNVFICFEMESGSIPATKKRDLSNI
;
A
#
# COMPACT_ATOMS: atom_id res chain seq x y z
N MET A 1 0.52 45.04 16.16
CA MET A 1 1.22 44.04 17.00
C MET A 1 0.23 42.91 17.27
N ALA A 2 0.20 41.91 16.42
CA ALA A 2 -0.59 40.70 16.60
C ALA A 2 0.34 39.52 16.40
N SER A 3 0.40 38.70 17.41
CA SER A 3 1.33 37.67 17.76
C SER A 3 1.56 36.62 16.64
N GLN A 4 2.82 36.56 16.20
CA GLN A 4 3.44 35.38 15.61
C GLN A 4 3.63 34.32 16.71
N SER A 5 2.68 33.47 16.97
CA SER A 5 2.94 32.28 17.79
C SER A 5 1.75 31.34 17.76
N ASN A 6 1.54 30.61 16.67
CA ASN A 6 0.72 29.37 16.72
C ASN A 6 0.88 28.51 15.44
N LEU A 7 2.09 28.36 14.93
CA LEU A 7 2.40 27.49 13.79
C LEU A 7 3.17 26.22 14.18
N LEU A 8 3.31 25.94 15.47
CA LEU A 8 4.09 24.80 15.94
C LEU A 8 3.44 24.14 17.14
N SER A 9 2.44 23.30 16.93
CA SER A 9 2.18 22.13 17.78
C SER A 9 0.95 21.36 17.33
N TYR A 10 0.89 20.93 16.09
CA TYR A 10 0.17 19.69 15.81
C TYR A 10 1.15 18.56 16.12
N VAL A 11 1.36 18.28 17.39
CA VAL A 11 1.96 17.03 17.85
C VAL A 11 0.92 15.97 17.54
N ASP A 12 1.17 15.24 16.47
CA ASP A 12 0.35 14.12 16.04
C ASP A 12 0.48 13.02 17.12
N HIS A 13 -0.39 13.03 18.12
CA HIS A 13 -0.50 12.00 19.16
C HIS A 13 -1.10 10.70 18.64
N ASP A 14 -1.30 10.59 17.33
CA ASP A 14 -1.76 9.35 16.70
C ASP A 14 -0.57 8.39 16.56
N SER A 15 -0.61 7.29 17.29
CA SER A 15 0.39 6.19 17.18
C SER A 15 0.30 5.43 15.85
N ARG A 16 -0.47 5.92 14.90
CA ARG A 16 -0.69 5.36 13.56
C ARG A 16 -0.17 6.29 12.49
N ILE A 17 0.22 5.72 11.34
CA ILE A 17 0.53 6.50 10.15
C ILE A 17 -0.70 7.31 9.71
N THR A 18 -0.51 8.58 9.34
CA THR A 18 -1.62 9.41 8.80
C THR A 18 -2.04 8.91 7.42
N LYS A 19 -3.26 9.27 6.99
CA LYS A 19 -3.81 8.83 5.70
C LYS A 19 -2.93 9.29 4.54
N GLU A 20 -2.55 10.55 4.52
CA GLU A 20 -1.75 11.13 3.43
C GLU A 20 -0.36 10.48 3.36
N ASN A 21 0.28 10.22 4.51
CA ASN A 21 1.55 9.51 4.56
C ASN A 21 1.41 8.09 4.01
N LEU A 22 0.37 7.36 4.42
CA LEU A 22 0.08 6.03 3.86
C LEU A 22 -0.15 6.10 2.35
N HIS A 23 -0.98 7.01 1.85
CA HIS A 23 -1.28 7.12 0.42
C HIS A 23 0.00 7.36 -0.40
N MET A 24 0.91 8.21 0.08
CA MET A 24 2.18 8.43 -0.58
C MET A 24 3.09 7.19 -0.51
N VAL A 25 3.15 6.50 0.63
CA VAL A 25 3.89 5.22 0.75
C VAL A 25 3.35 4.18 -0.24
N LEU A 26 2.04 4.07 -0.38
CA LEU A 26 1.44 3.16 -1.37
C LEU A 26 1.83 3.54 -2.80
N ALA A 27 1.86 4.84 -3.14
CA ALA A 27 2.33 5.30 -4.44
C ALA A 27 3.81 4.95 -4.67
N LEU A 28 4.68 5.21 -3.68
CA LEU A 28 6.10 4.85 -3.75
C LEU A 28 6.29 3.33 -3.86
N TRP A 29 5.48 2.53 -3.16
CA TRP A 29 5.54 1.08 -3.23
C TRP A 29 5.06 0.55 -4.58
N MET A 30 3.98 1.10 -5.13
CA MET A 30 3.47 0.74 -6.45
C MET A 30 4.45 1.06 -7.59
N GLU A 31 5.32 2.05 -7.45
CA GLU A 31 6.43 2.28 -8.40
C GLU A 31 7.31 1.05 -8.58
N ARG A 32 7.41 0.20 -7.56
CA ARG A 32 8.21 -1.03 -7.54
C ARG A 32 7.42 -2.29 -7.87
N PHE A 33 6.17 -2.16 -8.31
CA PHE A 33 5.34 -3.33 -8.63
C PHE A 33 6.01 -4.22 -9.68
N PRO A 34 6.19 -5.53 -9.43
CA PRO A 34 6.88 -6.44 -10.35
C PRO A 34 6.04 -6.70 -11.60
N LEU A 35 6.56 -6.36 -12.79
CA LEU A 35 5.84 -6.48 -14.07
C LEU A 35 6.19 -7.75 -14.88
N GLY A 36 6.94 -8.69 -14.31
CA GLY A 36 7.33 -9.91 -15.04
C GLY A 36 8.33 -9.66 -16.19
N SER A 37 8.39 -10.58 -17.15
CA SER A 37 9.40 -10.58 -18.23
C SER A 37 9.25 -9.47 -19.27
N TYR A 38 8.16 -8.69 -19.24
CA TYR A 38 7.93 -7.58 -20.20
C TYR A 38 8.76 -6.32 -19.91
N GLU A 39 9.45 -6.25 -18.78
CA GLU A 39 10.26 -5.07 -18.41
C GLU A 39 11.57 -4.94 -19.19
N ALA A 40 12.04 -6.01 -19.82
CA ALA A 40 13.36 -6.06 -20.48
C ALA A 40 13.52 -5.12 -21.68
N ASN A 41 12.45 -4.55 -22.22
CA ASN A 41 12.44 -3.74 -23.44
C ASN A 41 11.96 -2.28 -23.23
N LEU A 42 11.87 -1.80 -21.98
CA LEU A 42 11.49 -0.41 -21.74
C LEU A 42 12.66 0.54 -22.05
N ASP A 43 12.36 1.63 -22.74
CA ASP A 43 13.31 2.72 -22.99
C ASP A 43 13.88 3.22 -21.65
N VAL A 44 15.20 3.39 -21.57
CA VAL A 44 15.92 3.85 -20.36
C VAL A 44 15.44 5.23 -19.88
N SER A 45 14.81 6.01 -20.75
CA SER A 45 14.21 7.31 -20.42
C SER A 45 12.88 7.17 -19.67
N PHE A 46 12.24 6.00 -19.69
CA PHE A 46 10.96 5.76 -19.03
C PHE A 46 11.18 5.33 -17.56
N LYS A 47 10.68 6.13 -16.63
CA LYS A 47 10.71 5.82 -15.21
C LYS A 47 9.35 5.32 -14.76
N LYS A 48 9.29 4.22 -14.04
CA LYS A 48 8.04 3.75 -13.44
C LYS A 48 7.48 4.79 -12.47
N VAL A 49 6.17 4.87 -12.41
CA VAL A 49 5.42 5.71 -11.47
C VAL A 49 4.31 4.88 -10.85
N GLY A 50 4.19 4.95 -9.54
CA GLY A 50 3.04 4.44 -8.82
C GLY A 50 2.05 5.58 -8.56
N ALA A 51 0.77 5.28 -8.63
CA ALA A 51 -0.31 6.24 -8.42
C ALA A 51 -1.43 5.64 -7.56
N VAL A 52 -2.04 6.49 -6.74
CA VAL A 52 -3.15 6.14 -5.84
C VAL A 52 -4.29 7.13 -6.05
N LEU A 53 -5.48 6.63 -6.33
CA LEU A 53 -6.72 7.40 -6.44
C LEU A 53 -7.48 7.35 -5.11
N VAL A 54 -7.75 8.50 -4.55
CA VAL A 54 -8.43 8.66 -3.27
C VAL A 54 -9.72 9.45 -3.48
N LEU A 55 -10.83 8.87 -3.06
CA LEU A 55 -12.15 9.48 -3.14
C LEU A 55 -12.26 10.74 -2.26
N PRO A 56 -13.27 11.60 -2.47
CA PRO A 56 -13.53 12.78 -1.64
C PRO A 56 -13.72 12.48 -0.14
N ASN A 57 -14.12 11.27 0.21
CA ASN A 57 -14.29 10.80 1.58
C ASN A 57 -12.99 10.21 2.20
N ASP A 58 -11.84 10.40 1.55
CA ASP A 58 -10.52 9.89 1.96
C ASP A 58 -10.36 8.35 1.92
N MET A 59 -11.22 7.65 1.20
CA MET A 59 -11.06 6.22 0.96
C MET A 59 -10.18 5.97 -0.27
N ILE A 60 -9.27 5.01 -0.17
CA ILE A 60 -8.47 4.55 -1.31
C ILE A 60 -9.40 3.80 -2.26
N TYR A 61 -9.51 4.26 -3.50
CA TYR A 61 -10.36 3.64 -4.51
C TYR A 61 -9.58 2.70 -5.44
N ALA A 62 -8.41 3.14 -5.88
CA ALA A 62 -7.57 2.37 -6.79
C ALA A 62 -6.09 2.71 -6.61
N VAL A 63 -5.24 1.75 -6.95
CA VAL A 63 -3.79 1.93 -7.08
C VAL A 63 -3.35 1.30 -8.40
N ASP A 64 -2.40 1.93 -9.08
CA ASP A 64 -1.80 1.37 -10.31
C ASP A 64 -0.36 1.88 -10.46
N CYS A 65 0.33 1.37 -11.47
CA CYS A 65 1.68 1.79 -11.81
C CYS A 65 1.88 1.82 -13.32
N SER A 66 2.98 2.44 -13.75
CA SER A 66 3.38 2.44 -15.16
C SER A 66 3.69 1.03 -15.62
N ARG A 67 3.09 0.62 -16.73
CA ARG A 67 3.33 -0.68 -17.36
C ARG A 67 2.92 -0.68 -18.84
N ASN A 68 3.55 -1.52 -19.61
CA ASN A 68 3.27 -1.68 -21.06
C ASN A 68 3.39 -0.36 -21.85
N GLY A 69 4.34 0.51 -21.49
CA GLY A 69 4.54 1.81 -22.12
C GLY A 69 3.48 2.87 -21.78
N VAL A 70 2.51 2.55 -20.90
CA VAL A 70 1.47 3.48 -20.46
C VAL A 70 1.80 4.03 -19.08
N HIS A 71 1.69 5.35 -18.93
CA HIS A 71 1.98 6.07 -17.69
C HIS A 71 1.04 5.67 -16.56
N GLY A 72 1.57 5.53 -15.34
CA GLY A 72 0.80 5.07 -14.18
C GLY A 72 -0.43 5.94 -13.87
N VAL A 73 -0.29 7.27 -13.96
CA VAL A 73 -1.42 8.20 -13.80
C VAL A 73 -2.45 8.02 -14.91
N ALA A 74 -2.01 7.90 -16.17
CA ALA A 74 -2.93 7.72 -17.30
C ALA A 74 -3.73 6.43 -17.16
N ARG A 75 -3.06 5.31 -16.78
CA ARG A 75 -3.73 4.04 -16.52
C ARG A 75 -4.81 4.18 -15.45
N LEU A 76 -4.44 4.78 -14.31
CA LEU A 76 -5.35 4.97 -13.19
C LEU A 76 -6.60 5.78 -13.59
N LEU A 77 -6.43 6.87 -14.33
CA LEU A 77 -7.54 7.72 -14.76
C LEU A 77 -8.43 7.04 -15.82
N MET A 78 -7.81 6.35 -16.79
CA MET A 78 -8.56 5.67 -17.86
C MET A 78 -9.35 4.46 -17.36
N ALA A 79 -8.85 3.77 -16.33
CA ALA A 79 -9.56 2.65 -15.73
C ALA A 79 -10.82 3.06 -14.94
N HIS A 80 -10.90 4.32 -14.47
CA HIS A 80 -11.94 4.75 -13.53
C HIS A 80 -12.59 6.12 -13.90
N PRO A 81 -13.04 6.34 -15.13
CA PRO A 81 -13.49 7.65 -15.59
C PRO A 81 -14.69 8.22 -14.83
N ASP A 82 -15.53 7.34 -14.25
CA ASP A 82 -16.82 7.71 -13.66
C ASP A 82 -16.71 8.33 -12.25
N VAL A 83 -15.53 8.22 -11.59
CA VAL A 83 -15.39 8.61 -10.17
C VAL A 83 -14.37 9.72 -9.94
N LEU A 84 -13.77 10.28 -10.99
CA LEU A 84 -12.58 11.14 -10.90
C LEU A 84 -12.85 12.51 -10.27
N GLN A 85 -14.04 13.04 -10.44
CA GLN A 85 -14.36 14.40 -9.97
C GLN A 85 -14.14 14.54 -8.47
N ASP A 86 -13.48 15.62 -8.07
CA ASP A 86 -13.15 15.98 -6.68
C ASP A 86 -12.24 14.97 -5.93
N CYS A 87 -11.73 13.97 -6.61
CA CYS A 87 -10.78 13.03 -6.05
C CYS A 87 -9.41 13.67 -5.81
N LYS A 88 -8.61 12.99 -4.97
CA LYS A 88 -7.19 13.27 -4.77
C LYS A 88 -6.36 12.20 -5.46
N VAL A 89 -5.23 12.56 -6.03
CA VAL A 89 -4.27 11.61 -6.61
C VAL A 89 -2.93 11.78 -5.93
N PHE A 90 -2.36 10.67 -5.46
CA PHE A 90 -1.00 10.60 -4.94
C PHE A 90 -0.11 9.92 -5.97
N VAL A 91 1.03 10.52 -6.28
CA VAL A 91 1.94 10.06 -7.33
C VAL A 91 3.36 9.99 -6.80
N SER A 92 4.06 8.91 -7.06
CA SER A 92 5.44 8.70 -6.60
C SER A 92 6.46 9.64 -7.25
N ARG A 93 6.07 10.37 -8.31
CA ARG A 93 6.89 11.36 -9.03
C ARG A 93 6.04 12.56 -9.47
N LYS A 94 6.68 13.69 -9.79
CA LYS A 94 5.97 14.81 -10.43
C LYS A 94 5.34 14.32 -11.75
N PRO A 95 4.05 14.56 -12.02
CA PRO A 95 3.43 14.16 -13.28
C PRO A 95 4.12 14.83 -14.49
N CYS A 96 4.25 14.15 -15.62
CA CYS A 96 4.67 14.76 -16.88
C CYS A 96 3.53 15.56 -17.51
N SER A 97 3.81 16.30 -18.60
CA SER A 97 2.79 17.14 -19.28
C SER A 97 1.60 16.33 -19.78
N LEU A 98 1.81 15.10 -20.28
CA LEU A 98 0.71 14.21 -20.67
C LEU A 98 -0.19 13.89 -19.47
N CYS A 99 0.39 13.41 -18.37
CA CYS A 99 -0.37 13.07 -17.17
C CYS A 99 -1.06 14.29 -16.56
N THR A 100 -0.40 15.45 -16.57
CA THR A 100 -0.98 16.70 -16.06
C THR A 100 -2.21 17.13 -16.87
N LYS A 101 -2.18 17.06 -18.20
CA LYS A 101 -3.38 17.34 -19.04
C LYS A 101 -4.55 16.43 -18.69
N LEU A 102 -4.29 15.14 -18.48
CA LEU A 102 -5.34 14.18 -18.14
C LEU A 102 -5.91 14.48 -16.75
N LEU A 103 -5.07 14.80 -15.76
CA LEU A 103 -5.50 15.20 -14.43
C LEU A 103 -6.40 16.45 -14.47
N VAL A 104 -5.99 17.47 -15.24
CA VAL A 104 -6.77 18.70 -15.42
C VAL A 104 -8.13 18.41 -16.05
N GLN A 105 -8.14 17.62 -17.14
CA GLN A 105 -9.39 17.26 -17.84
C GLN A 105 -10.34 16.45 -16.97
N SER A 106 -9.80 15.62 -16.07
CA SER A 106 -10.56 14.74 -15.18
C SER A 106 -11.15 15.44 -13.95
N LYS A 107 -10.95 16.75 -13.80
CA LYS A 107 -11.44 17.55 -12.66
C LYS A 107 -11.00 17.03 -11.29
N ILE A 108 -9.79 16.46 -11.22
CA ILE A 108 -9.18 16.07 -9.97
C ILE A 108 -9.03 17.30 -9.07
N LYS A 109 -9.39 17.18 -7.80
CA LYS A 109 -9.33 18.29 -6.86
C LYS A 109 -7.90 18.65 -6.47
N ARG A 110 -7.05 17.64 -6.23
CA ARG A 110 -5.67 17.84 -5.78
C ARG A 110 -4.77 16.70 -6.18
N VAL A 111 -3.56 17.04 -6.57
CA VAL A 111 -2.46 16.11 -6.85
C VAL A 111 -1.39 16.30 -5.80
N PHE A 112 -1.00 15.20 -5.15
CA PHE A 112 0.14 15.10 -4.25
C PHE A 112 1.23 14.32 -4.97
N TYR A 113 2.42 14.86 -5.06
CA TYR A 113 3.53 14.16 -5.71
C TYR A 113 4.79 14.23 -4.89
N PHE A 114 5.53 13.12 -4.93
CA PHE A 114 6.86 13.09 -4.36
C PHE A 114 7.81 13.85 -5.29
N PRO A 115 8.67 14.72 -4.75
CA PRO A 115 9.42 15.69 -5.55
C PRO A 115 10.58 15.09 -6.36
N ILE A 116 10.34 14.04 -7.16
CA ILE A 116 11.31 13.44 -8.08
C ILE A 116 10.92 13.75 -9.54
N GLU A 117 11.89 13.56 -10.43
CA GLU A 117 11.72 13.73 -11.87
C GLU A 117 10.48 13.00 -12.41
N PRO A 118 9.77 13.60 -13.37
CA PRO A 118 8.64 12.98 -14.04
C PRO A 118 8.97 11.60 -14.66
N GLU A 119 7.93 10.84 -14.95
CA GLU A 119 7.96 9.51 -15.54
C GLU A 119 8.71 9.47 -16.87
N TYR A 120 8.46 10.47 -17.70
CA TYR A 120 9.15 10.66 -18.96
C TYR A 120 9.71 12.06 -19.07
N ILE A 121 11.00 12.16 -19.34
CA ILE A 121 11.67 13.42 -19.69
C ILE A 121 12.54 13.15 -20.89
N ASP A 122 12.26 13.83 -21.99
CA ASP A 122 13.26 13.98 -23.02
C ASP A 122 14.44 14.75 -22.43
N ARG A 123 15.62 14.10 -22.37
CA ARG A 123 16.82 14.68 -21.79
C ARG A 123 17.23 16.00 -22.46
N LYS A 124 16.82 16.21 -23.71
CA LYS A 124 17.12 17.40 -24.50
C LYS A 124 16.21 18.57 -24.19
N ASP A 125 15.02 18.32 -23.61
CA ASP A 125 13.96 19.33 -23.40
C ASP A 125 13.38 19.32 -21.97
N ARG A 126 14.19 18.94 -20.99
CA ARG A 126 13.76 18.77 -19.59
C ARG A 126 13.16 20.05 -19.02
N GLU A 127 13.83 21.18 -19.22
CA GLU A 127 13.39 22.47 -18.69
C GLU A 127 12.04 22.89 -19.29
N ALA A 128 11.88 22.76 -20.59
CA ALA A 128 10.63 23.06 -21.26
C ALA A 128 9.50 22.12 -20.82
N GLU A 129 9.79 20.84 -20.56
CA GLU A 129 8.78 19.91 -20.03
C GLU A 129 8.32 20.34 -18.63
N MET A 130 9.22 20.72 -17.76
CA MET A 130 8.88 21.21 -16.42
C MET A 130 8.06 22.49 -16.47
N GLN A 131 8.41 23.44 -17.36
CA GLN A 131 7.66 24.67 -17.59
C GLN A 131 6.24 24.38 -18.12
N ARG A 132 6.06 23.43 -19.05
CA ARG A 132 4.75 23.01 -19.54
C ARG A 132 3.89 22.47 -18.40
N VAL A 133 4.42 21.61 -17.55
CA VAL A 133 3.72 21.05 -16.40
C VAL A 133 3.26 22.15 -15.43
N ASP A 134 4.17 23.07 -15.10
CA ASP A 134 3.85 24.17 -14.18
C ASP A 134 2.81 25.13 -14.79
N SER A 135 2.92 25.43 -16.09
CA SER A 135 1.91 26.23 -16.81
C SER A 135 0.52 25.56 -16.81
N LEU A 136 0.46 24.26 -17.03
CA LEU A 136 -0.80 23.51 -16.99
C LEU A 136 -1.46 23.58 -15.61
N PHE A 137 -0.69 23.44 -14.54
CA PHE A 137 -1.23 23.57 -13.19
C PHE A 137 -1.64 24.99 -12.85
N GLN A 138 -0.84 25.99 -13.25
CA GLN A 138 -1.14 27.40 -12.98
C GLN A 138 -2.45 27.90 -13.56
N VAL A 139 -2.84 27.43 -14.77
CA VAL A 139 -4.09 27.81 -15.43
C VAL A 139 -5.27 26.91 -15.07
N SER A 140 -5.05 25.91 -14.23
CA SER A 140 -6.07 24.95 -13.81
C SER A 140 -6.58 25.26 -12.40
N ALA A 141 -7.75 24.70 -12.05
CA ALA A 141 -8.30 24.74 -10.71
C ALA A 141 -7.73 23.63 -9.77
N ILE A 142 -6.78 22.82 -10.25
CA ILE A 142 -6.22 21.71 -9.46
C ILE A 142 -5.22 22.23 -8.45
N GLY A 143 -5.42 21.87 -7.18
CA GLY A 143 -4.41 22.05 -6.17
C GLY A 143 -3.24 21.09 -6.40
N GLN A 144 -2.01 21.60 -6.49
CA GLN A 144 -0.80 20.77 -6.48
C GLN A 144 -0.09 20.87 -5.13
N THR A 145 0.45 19.76 -4.67
CA THR A 145 1.16 19.68 -3.39
C THR A 145 2.38 18.78 -3.54
N VAL A 146 3.55 19.35 -3.31
CA VAL A 146 4.76 18.55 -3.08
C VAL A 146 4.60 17.87 -1.73
N PHE A 147 4.75 16.56 -1.67
CA PHE A 147 4.52 15.81 -0.46
C PHE A 147 5.65 14.81 -0.20
N VAL A 148 6.37 15.02 0.89
CA VAL A 148 7.38 14.11 1.41
C VAL A 148 6.77 13.40 2.63
N PRO A 149 6.58 12.06 2.59
CA PRO A 149 5.96 11.35 3.69
C PRO A 149 6.88 11.28 4.91
N ARG A 150 6.28 11.29 6.11
CA ARG A 150 6.98 11.24 7.39
C ARG A 150 6.34 10.24 8.36
N ALA A 151 7.15 9.63 9.20
CA ALA A 151 6.69 8.83 10.33
C ALA A 151 7.20 9.46 11.63
N GLY A 152 6.27 9.76 12.54
CA GLY A 152 6.60 10.29 13.87
C GLY A 152 7.22 9.21 14.77
N ARG A 153 7.88 9.62 15.85
CA ARG A 153 8.54 8.70 16.79
C ARG A 153 7.57 7.68 17.41
N ASP A 154 6.35 8.09 17.70
CA ASP A 154 5.33 7.20 18.28
C ASP A 154 4.88 6.14 17.29
N VAL A 155 4.77 6.49 16.00
CA VAL A 155 4.48 5.55 14.91
C VAL A 155 5.60 4.51 14.78
N LEU A 156 6.86 4.96 14.79
CA LEU A 156 8.04 4.09 14.73
C LEU A 156 8.07 3.12 15.90
N ALA A 157 7.99 3.62 17.14
CA ALA A 157 8.01 2.81 18.34
C ALA A 157 6.87 1.79 18.39
N ASN A 158 5.69 2.16 17.90
CA ASN A 158 4.55 1.25 17.82
C ASN A 158 4.77 0.15 16.77
N THR A 159 5.37 0.49 15.62
CA THR A 159 5.67 -0.47 14.56
C THR A 159 6.77 -1.44 15.01
N GLU A 160 7.81 -0.97 15.66
CA GLU A 160 8.87 -1.84 16.23
C GLU A 160 8.32 -2.87 17.22
N LYS A 161 7.37 -2.50 18.07
CA LYS A 161 6.68 -3.43 18.99
C LYS A 161 5.91 -4.53 18.27
N LYS A 162 5.41 -4.25 17.05
CA LYS A 162 4.67 -5.22 16.23
C LYS A 162 5.60 -6.18 15.49
N TYR A 163 6.84 -5.76 15.23
CA TYR A 163 7.86 -6.51 14.48
C TYR A 163 9.15 -6.67 15.32
N PRO A 164 9.09 -7.32 16.52
CA PRO A 164 10.21 -7.33 17.48
C PRO A 164 11.41 -8.14 17.00
N ASP A 165 11.19 -9.14 16.14
CA ASP A 165 12.22 -10.10 15.72
C ASP A 165 13.02 -9.63 14.50
N THR A 166 13.01 -8.34 14.24
CA THR A 166 13.67 -7.75 13.07
C THR A 166 15.09 -7.32 13.41
N PRO A 167 16.15 -7.95 12.86
CA PRO A 167 17.53 -7.53 13.11
C PRO A 167 17.78 -6.10 12.64
N GLN A 168 18.36 -5.27 13.51
CA GLN A 168 18.65 -3.86 13.20
C GLN A 168 19.51 -3.71 11.96
N THR A 169 20.53 -4.56 11.80
CA THR A 169 21.44 -4.53 10.64
C THR A 169 20.70 -4.66 9.29
N ILE A 170 19.68 -5.51 9.24
CA ILE A 170 18.88 -5.71 8.03
C ILE A 170 17.96 -4.51 7.80
N ARG A 171 17.36 -3.96 8.88
CA ARG A 171 16.57 -2.73 8.77
C ARG A 171 17.41 -1.57 8.21
N ASP A 172 18.63 -1.41 8.72
CA ASP A 172 19.54 -0.35 8.27
C ASP A 172 19.95 -0.54 6.80
N GLU A 173 20.19 -1.78 6.36
CA GLU A 173 20.48 -2.08 4.96
C GLU A 173 19.32 -1.71 4.05
N ILE A 174 18.10 -2.17 4.35
CA ILE A 174 16.88 -1.87 3.59
C ILE A 174 16.63 -0.36 3.56
N LYS A 175 16.70 0.30 4.72
CA LYS A 175 16.55 1.73 4.84
C LYS A 175 17.55 2.47 3.98
N GLY A 176 18.83 2.06 3.99
CA GLY A 176 19.86 2.62 3.13
C GLY A 176 19.53 2.50 1.64
N GLN A 177 19.02 1.35 1.23
CA GLN A 177 18.58 1.12 -0.16
C GLN A 177 17.36 1.97 -0.54
N LEU A 178 16.37 2.12 0.36
CA LEU A 178 15.22 2.99 0.15
C LEU A 178 15.65 4.46 0.06
N MET A 179 16.52 4.92 0.96
CA MET A 179 17.05 6.27 0.92
C MET A 179 17.80 6.53 -0.38
N ASN A 180 18.66 5.62 -0.84
CA ASN A 180 19.38 5.77 -2.10
C ASN A 180 18.44 5.80 -3.32
N ALA A 181 17.32 5.10 -3.27
CA ALA A 181 16.36 5.08 -4.36
C ALA A 181 15.54 6.37 -4.46
N TYR A 182 15.17 6.96 -3.34
CA TYR A 182 14.26 8.10 -3.29
C TYR A 182 14.92 9.41 -2.87
N TRP A 183 16.00 9.38 -2.12
CA TRP A 183 16.72 10.56 -1.67
C TRP A 183 18.12 10.61 -2.27
N ASN A 184 18.27 11.42 -3.31
CA ASN A 184 19.55 11.60 -3.99
C ASN A 184 19.97 13.08 -3.86
N ASP A 185 21.14 13.35 -3.27
CA ASP A 185 21.63 14.73 -3.07
C ASP A 185 21.76 15.52 -4.38
N LYS A 186 22.11 14.85 -5.49
CA LYS A 186 22.11 15.47 -6.84
C LYS A 186 20.71 15.90 -7.28
N TRP A 187 19.71 15.16 -6.86
CA TRP A 187 18.32 15.43 -7.12
C TRP A 187 17.79 16.60 -6.29
N MET A 188 18.12 16.67 -4.99
CA MET A 188 17.72 17.77 -4.13
C MET A 188 18.29 19.11 -4.60
N GLY A 189 19.56 19.16 -5.05
CA GLY A 189 20.13 20.36 -5.67
C GLY A 189 19.36 20.83 -6.90
N LYS A 190 18.97 19.91 -7.79
CA LYS A 190 18.17 20.22 -8.98
C LYS A 190 16.69 20.47 -8.67
N ALA A 191 16.13 19.84 -7.63
CA ALA A 191 14.77 20.09 -7.19
C ALA A 191 14.59 21.51 -6.64
N ARG A 192 15.60 22.08 -6.01
CA ARG A 192 15.60 23.49 -5.58
C ARG A 192 15.45 24.45 -6.76
N GLU A 193 16.06 24.13 -7.91
CA GLU A 193 16.00 24.96 -9.12
C GLU A 193 14.66 24.84 -9.86
N ASN A 194 13.98 23.70 -9.77
CA ASN A 194 12.83 23.33 -10.61
C ASN A 194 11.51 23.13 -9.86
N LEU A 195 11.49 23.25 -8.54
CA LEU A 195 10.26 23.18 -7.76
C LEU A 195 9.92 24.59 -7.25
N PRO A 196 8.66 25.02 -7.26
CA PRO A 196 8.22 26.24 -6.64
C PRO A 196 8.21 26.09 -5.11
N TRP A 197 9.39 25.83 -4.52
CA TRP A 197 9.53 25.82 -3.09
C TRP A 197 9.53 27.28 -2.59
N PRO A 198 8.74 27.64 -1.57
CA PRO A 198 9.01 28.82 -0.78
C PRO A 198 10.41 28.66 -0.18
N ALA A 199 11.10 29.76 0.05
CA ALA A 199 12.48 29.82 0.52
C ALA A 199 12.87 28.64 1.42
N PHE A 200 13.55 27.66 0.83
CA PHE A 200 13.90 26.38 1.46
C PHE A 200 15.32 26.56 2.01
N ASP A 201 15.40 26.86 3.30
CA ASP A 201 16.68 27.01 3.97
C ASP A 201 17.27 25.62 4.35
N GLU A 202 18.56 25.62 4.70
CA GLU A 202 19.28 24.38 5.09
C GLU A 202 18.65 23.69 6.30
N LYS A 203 18.03 24.44 7.22
CA LYS A 203 17.37 23.90 8.39
C LYS A 203 16.11 23.13 7.99
N MET A 204 15.32 23.69 7.07
CA MET A 204 14.11 23.02 6.57
C MET A 204 14.49 21.79 5.75
N GLU A 205 15.53 21.85 4.91
CA GLU A 205 16.00 20.68 4.19
C GLU A 205 16.41 19.55 5.11
N LYS A 206 17.21 19.86 6.14
CA LYS A 206 17.59 18.87 7.14
C LYS A 206 16.37 18.26 7.82
N GLN A 207 15.39 19.08 8.22
CA GLN A 207 14.18 18.59 8.86
C GLN A 207 13.39 17.65 7.92
N VAL A 208 13.20 18.02 6.66
CA VAL A 208 12.50 17.18 5.68
C VAL A 208 13.25 15.86 5.43
N LYS A 209 14.58 15.90 5.38
CA LYS A 209 15.43 14.71 5.24
C LYS A 209 15.30 13.79 6.46
N ASP A 210 15.31 14.35 7.67
CA ASP A 210 15.17 13.60 8.91
C ASP A 210 13.75 12.96 9.00
N ASP A 211 12.72 13.70 8.65
CA ASP A 211 11.33 13.21 8.61
C ASP A 211 11.16 12.07 7.59
N PHE A 212 11.75 12.22 6.41
CA PHE A 212 11.73 11.17 5.38
C PHE A 212 12.56 9.95 5.77
N ASN A 213 13.71 10.16 6.42
CA ASN A 213 14.52 9.07 6.97
C ASN A 213 13.71 8.23 8.00
N GLY A 214 12.90 8.88 8.85
CA GLY A 214 11.96 8.20 9.75
C GLY A 214 10.93 7.38 8.99
N MET A 215 10.40 7.88 7.86
CA MET A 215 9.49 7.10 7.01
C MET A 215 10.17 5.88 6.38
N MET A 216 11.41 6.02 5.92
CA MET A 216 12.17 4.88 5.37
C MET A 216 12.48 3.83 6.44
N GLU A 217 12.72 4.24 7.68
CA GLU A 217 12.86 3.35 8.84
C GLU A 217 11.56 2.56 9.07
N TRP A 218 10.43 3.26 9.07
CA TRP A 218 9.11 2.63 9.20
C TRP A 218 8.85 1.60 8.10
N MET A 219 9.11 1.95 6.83
CA MET A 219 8.98 1.02 5.71
C MET A 219 9.93 -0.17 5.85
N ALA A 220 11.19 0.08 6.21
CA ALA A 220 12.19 -0.97 6.37
C ALA A 220 11.78 -1.98 7.45
N THR A 221 11.23 -1.52 8.58
CA THR A 221 10.74 -2.39 9.66
C THR A 221 9.65 -3.36 9.18
N ILE A 222 8.73 -2.90 8.33
CA ILE A 222 7.67 -3.72 7.76
C ILE A 222 8.22 -4.67 6.68
N LEU A 223 9.15 -4.19 5.86
CA LEU A 223 9.76 -4.93 4.76
C LEU A 223 10.62 -6.12 5.23
N VAL A 224 11.36 -5.99 6.32
CA VAL A 224 12.20 -7.10 6.82
C VAL A 224 11.40 -8.37 7.04
N GLY A 225 10.16 -8.26 7.52
CA GLY A 225 9.28 -9.41 7.65
C GLY A 225 8.86 -10.04 6.30
N SER A 226 9.08 -9.35 5.18
CA SER A 226 8.71 -9.78 3.83
C SER A 226 9.89 -10.28 3.01
N GLU A 227 11.14 -9.95 3.37
CA GLU A 227 12.35 -10.25 2.59
C GLU A 227 12.92 -11.66 2.82
N LYS A 228 12.36 -12.45 3.70
CA LYS A 228 12.87 -13.79 4.05
C LYS A 228 12.78 -14.83 2.91
N GLY A 229 12.59 -14.37 1.69
CA GLY A 229 12.54 -15.20 0.48
C GLY A 229 11.10 -15.50 0.07
N TYR A 230 10.86 -15.55 -1.24
CA TYR A 230 9.55 -15.85 -1.83
C TYR A 230 9.25 -17.35 -1.78
N LYS A 231 9.23 -17.94 -0.58
CA LYS A 231 8.78 -19.31 -0.41
C LYS A 231 7.35 -19.27 0.07
N PHE A 232 6.53 -20.02 -0.62
CA PHE A 232 5.13 -20.19 -0.28
C PHE A 232 4.87 -21.66 0.02
N LYS A 233 4.19 -21.92 1.12
CA LYS A 233 3.68 -23.23 1.45
C LYS A 233 2.29 -23.37 0.89
N VAL A 234 2.07 -24.43 0.11
CA VAL A 234 0.76 -24.77 -0.41
C VAL A 234 0.01 -25.62 0.61
N HIS A 235 -1.18 -25.21 0.98
CA HIS A 235 -2.05 -25.94 1.91
C HIS A 235 -3.05 -26.84 1.21
N THR A 236 -3.42 -26.51 -0.01
CA THR A 236 -4.36 -27.25 -0.84
C THR A 236 -3.65 -28.39 -1.56
N LYS A 237 -4.29 -29.54 -1.70
CA LYS A 237 -3.79 -30.64 -2.51
C LYS A 237 -3.99 -30.32 -4.00
N ILE A 238 -3.00 -29.69 -4.61
CA ILE A 238 -3.00 -29.40 -6.04
C ILE A 238 -2.68 -30.70 -6.78
N SER A 239 -3.59 -31.16 -7.65
CA SER A 239 -3.31 -32.31 -8.51
C SER A 239 -2.42 -31.90 -9.68
N SER A 240 -1.69 -32.85 -10.27
CA SER A 240 -0.88 -32.62 -11.46
C SER A 240 -1.69 -32.17 -12.69
N GLN A 241 -3.03 -32.24 -12.62
CA GLN A 241 -3.95 -31.76 -13.65
C GLN A 241 -4.37 -30.29 -13.46
N ASP A 242 -4.15 -29.70 -12.26
CA ASP A 242 -4.48 -28.31 -11.94
C ASP A 242 -3.31 -27.35 -12.26
N LYS A 243 -2.55 -27.63 -13.33
CA LYS A 243 -1.37 -26.81 -13.69
C LYS A 243 -1.69 -25.40 -14.16
N ASP A 244 -2.94 -25.12 -14.54
CA ASP A 244 -3.38 -23.83 -15.06
C ASP A 244 -4.08 -23.00 -13.97
N LEU A 245 -3.40 -22.82 -12.82
CA LEU A 245 -3.92 -21.90 -11.80
C LEU A 245 -3.80 -20.45 -12.31
N PRO A 246 -4.85 -19.63 -12.16
CA PRO A 246 -4.82 -18.23 -12.59
C PRO A 246 -3.75 -17.40 -11.87
N PHE A 247 -3.31 -17.87 -10.69
CA PHE A 247 -2.21 -17.31 -9.91
C PHE A 247 -1.48 -18.40 -9.13
N ASN A 248 -0.18 -18.53 -9.32
CA ASN A 248 0.66 -19.50 -8.63
C ASN A 248 1.96 -18.85 -8.12
N PRO A 249 2.07 -18.51 -6.80
CA PRO A 249 3.27 -17.86 -6.25
C PRO A 249 4.54 -18.72 -6.29
N GLU A 250 4.45 -20.02 -6.58
CA GLU A 250 5.62 -20.89 -6.79
C GLU A 250 6.28 -20.65 -8.16
N GLU A 251 5.57 -19.99 -9.08
CA GLU A 251 6.11 -19.58 -10.37
C GLU A 251 6.86 -18.24 -10.28
N ASN A 252 7.95 -18.10 -11.05
CA ASN A 252 8.94 -17.03 -10.90
C ASN A 252 8.40 -15.58 -10.97
N GLY A 253 7.30 -15.32 -11.68
CA GLY A 253 6.68 -13.99 -11.76
C GLY A 253 5.72 -13.72 -10.60
N ASP A 254 4.87 -14.69 -10.32
CA ASP A 254 3.79 -14.58 -9.36
C ASP A 254 4.29 -14.50 -7.91
N GLY A 255 5.39 -15.18 -7.58
CA GLY A 255 5.99 -15.12 -6.25
C GLY A 255 6.44 -13.71 -5.86
N ARG A 256 7.02 -12.95 -6.80
CA ARG A 256 7.40 -11.54 -6.57
C ARG A 256 6.17 -10.66 -6.42
N GLN A 257 5.15 -10.85 -7.25
CA GLN A 257 3.88 -10.13 -7.13
C GLN A 257 3.18 -10.47 -5.81
N ALA A 258 3.13 -11.73 -5.41
CA ALA A 258 2.57 -12.16 -4.14
C ALA A 258 3.24 -11.48 -2.94
N SER A 259 4.58 -11.48 -2.89
CA SER A 259 5.32 -10.78 -1.85
C SER A 259 5.07 -9.28 -1.84
N HIS A 260 5.03 -8.65 -3.02
CA HIS A 260 4.73 -7.22 -3.15
C HIS A 260 3.33 -6.88 -2.63
N LEU A 261 2.31 -7.67 -2.99
CA LEU A 261 0.92 -7.44 -2.60
C LEU A 261 0.66 -7.77 -1.12
N ILE A 262 1.33 -8.78 -0.56
CA ILE A 262 1.31 -9.01 0.90
C ILE A 262 1.96 -7.85 1.65
N THR A 263 3.04 -7.27 1.14
CA THR A 263 3.65 -6.07 1.73
C THR A 263 2.71 -4.87 1.63
N LEU A 264 2.03 -4.69 0.49
CA LEU A 264 0.99 -3.68 0.34
C LEU A 264 -0.12 -3.84 1.41
N ALA A 265 -0.57 -5.09 1.62
CA ALA A 265 -1.55 -5.41 2.67
C ALA A 265 -1.00 -5.11 4.09
N LYS A 266 0.29 -5.34 4.35
CA LYS A 266 0.93 -4.97 5.62
C LYS A 266 0.95 -3.45 5.83
N PHE A 267 1.26 -2.65 4.81
CA PHE A 267 1.17 -1.19 4.91
C PHE A 267 -0.26 -0.72 5.23
N LEU A 268 -1.27 -1.32 4.59
CA LEU A 268 -2.68 -1.04 4.89
C LEU A 268 -3.03 -1.41 6.34
N ALA A 269 -2.52 -2.53 6.85
CA ALA A 269 -2.77 -2.99 8.21
C ALA A 269 -2.29 -1.97 9.27
N GLU A 270 -1.26 -1.18 8.97
CA GLU A 270 -0.75 -0.15 9.90
C GLU A 270 -1.70 1.04 10.07
N ARG A 271 -2.73 1.16 9.23
CA ARG A 271 -3.78 2.18 9.36
C ARG A 271 -4.90 1.77 10.31
N THR A 272 -4.86 0.57 10.84
CA THR A 272 -5.90 0.09 11.78
C THR A 272 -6.05 1.03 12.98
N ASP A 273 -7.29 1.22 13.41
CA ASP A 273 -7.63 1.86 14.68
C ASP A 273 -7.90 0.84 15.81
N ASP A 274 -7.75 -0.46 15.50
CA ASP A 274 -7.73 -1.52 16.51
C ASP A 274 -6.39 -1.48 17.28
N PRO A 275 -6.41 -1.32 18.61
CA PRO A 275 -5.20 -1.21 19.42
C PRO A 275 -4.33 -2.48 19.45
N ARG A 276 -4.83 -3.63 18.96
CA ARG A 276 -4.06 -4.89 18.98
C ARG A 276 -3.24 -5.05 17.69
N LYS A 277 -3.74 -5.76 16.73
CA LYS A 277 -3.01 -6.07 15.49
C LYS A 277 -3.86 -5.73 14.28
N GLY A 278 -3.30 -4.93 13.38
CA GLY A 278 -3.93 -4.63 12.11
C GLY A 278 -4.01 -5.87 11.21
N VAL A 279 -4.96 -5.83 10.30
CA VAL A 279 -5.08 -6.75 9.17
C VAL A 279 -5.28 -5.89 7.93
N GLY A 280 -4.59 -6.24 6.84
CA GLY A 280 -4.76 -5.63 5.53
C GLY A 280 -5.12 -6.69 4.51
N ALA A 281 -5.87 -6.29 3.49
CA ALA A 281 -6.32 -7.13 2.40
C ALA A 281 -6.21 -6.39 1.06
N VAL A 282 -5.78 -7.10 0.03
CA VAL A 282 -5.70 -6.64 -1.36
C VAL A 282 -6.31 -7.70 -2.24
N ILE A 283 -7.14 -7.31 -3.21
CA ILE A 283 -7.73 -8.22 -4.19
C ILE A 283 -7.19 -7.85 -5.57
N MET A 284 -6.69 -8.84 -6.28
CA MET A 284 -6.21 -8.73 -7.66
C MET A 284 -7.05 -9.63 -8.55
N ASN A 285 -7.55 -9.11 -9.67
CA ASN A 285 -8.33 -9.88 -10.63
C ASN A 285 -7.43 -10.77 -11.52
N GLU A 286 -8.06 -11.55 -12.41
CA GLU A 286 -7.35 -12.43 -13.35
C GLU A 286 -6.50 -11.65 -14.36
N GLU A 287 -6.88 -10.40 -14.67
CA GLU A 287 -6.13 -9.48 -15.54
C GLU A 287 -4.93 -8.82 -14.84
N ARG A 288 -4.62 -9.26 -13.62
CA ARG A 288 -3.52 -8.72 -12.78
C ARG A 288 -3.70 -7.24 -12.41
N GLU A 289 -4.94 -6.81 -12.25
CA GLU A 289 -5.29 -5.47 -11.78
C GLU A 289 -5.68 -5.51 -10.30
N ILE A 290 -5.23 -4.54 -9.52
CA ILE A 290 -5.63 -4.39 -8.12
C ILE A 290 -7.01 -3.74 -8.09
N VAL A 291 -8.01 -4.51 -7.68
CA VAL A 291 -9.42 -4.12 -7.75
C VAL A 291 -10.03 -3.80 -6.39
N ALA A 292 -9.33 -4.08 -5.30
CA ALA A 292 -9.78 -3.71 -3.96
C ALA A 292 -8.62 -3.65 -2.97
N LEU A 293 -8.76 -2.74 -2.01
CA LEU A 293 -7.85 -2.59 -0.87
C LEU A 293 -8.67 -2.35 0.40
N GLY A 294 -8.25 -2.93 1.52
CA GLY A 294 -8.95 -2.77 2.77
C GLY A 294 -8.04 -3.00 3.98
N TRP A 295 -8.40 -2.41 5.10
CA TRP A 295 -7.79 -2.67 6.39
C TRP A 295 -8.84 -2.82 7.47
N LYS A 296 -8.49 -3.54 8.53
CA LYS A 296 -9.33 -3.75 9.70
C LYS A 296 -9.50 -2.44 10.46
N GLY A 297 -10.74 -2.10 10.82
CA GLY A 297 -11.03 -0.90 11.58
C GLY A 297 -12.49 -0.80 11.99
N PHE A 298 -12.83 0.28 12.69
CA PHE A 298 -14.23 0.57 12.98
C PHE A 298 -14.92 1.18 11.76
N PRO A 299 -16.26 1.03 11.63
CA PRO A 299 -17.02 1.70 10.60
C PRO A 299 -16.77 3.21 10.60
N THR A 300 -16.79 3.82 9.43
CA THR A 300 -16.58 5.27 9.31
C THR A 300 -17.67 6.05 10.05
N LYS A 301 -17.25 6.80 11.06
CA LYS A 301 -18.02 7.78 11.85
C LYS A 301 -19.17 7.22 12.69
N ALA A 302 -18.88 6.99 13.96
CA ALA A 302 -19.92 7.10 14.98
C ALA A 302 -20.32 8.58 15.08
N LEU A 303 -21.57 8.93 14.75
CA LEU A 303 -22.06 10.32 14.83
C LEU A 303 -22.32 10.74 16.29
N TYR A 304 -22.60 9.78 17.16
CA TYR A 304 -23.01 10.01 18.54
C TYR A 304 -22.23 9.08 19.49
N GLY A 305 -20.99 9.41 19.76
CA GLY A 305 -20.12 8.65 20.66
C GLY A 305 -19.07 7.79 19.96
N GLU A 306 -18.40 6.94 20.71
CA GLU A 306 -17.38 6.02 20.22
C GLU A 306 -17.89 4.59 20.24
N PHE A 307 -17.40 3.76 19.30
CA PHE A 307 -17.62 2.33 19.34
C PHE A 307 -16.92 1.70 20.54
N PRO A 308 -17.51 0.66 21.16
CA PRO A 308 -16.85 -0.10 22.21
C PRO A 308 -15.47 -0.61 21.79
N ARG A 309 -14.49 -0.52 22.68
CA ARG A 309 -13.08 -0.83 22.40
C ARG A 309 -12.50 -1.93 23.31
N ALA A 310 -13.30 -2.49 24.22
CA ALA A 310 -12.83 -3.51 25.13
C ALA A 310 -12.41 -4.79 24.40
N SER A 311 -11.54 -5.56 25.03
CA SER A 311 -11.06 -6.82 24.45
C SER A 311 -12.13 -7.90 24.49
N ASP A 312 -11.96 -8.95 23.68
CA ASP A 312 -12.88 -10.11 23.65
C ASP A 312 -12.96 -10.85 24.99
N LYS A 313 -11.97 -10.62 25.88
CA LYS A 313 -11.91 -11.17 27.23
C LYS A 313 -12.66 -10.33 28.27
N ASP A 314 -13.23 -9.20 27.87
CA ASP A 314 -14.02 -8.37 28.78
C ASP A 314 -15.27 -9.13 29.22
N LYS A 315 -15.66 -8.93 30.50
CA LYS A 315 -16.86 -9.58 31.07
C LYS A 315 -18.15 -8.98 30.52
N ASP A 316 -18.12 -7.67 30.22
CA ASP A 316 -19.25 -6.99 29.60
C ASP A 316 -19.24 -7.21 28.08
N VAL A 317 -20.12 -8.05 27.60
CA VAL A 317 -20.26 -8.40 26.18
C VAL A 317 -20.56 -7.17 25.32
N GLN A 318 -21.29 -6.17 25.86
CA GLN A 318 -21.66 -4.97 25.11
C GLN A 318 -20.48 -4.03 24.90
N GLN A 319 -19.46 -4.12 25.74
CA GLN A 319 -18.22 -3.32 25.61
C GLN A 319 -17.19 -3.98 24.68
N LYS A 320 -17.39 -5.23 24.28
CA LYS A 320 -16.48 -5.91 23.35
C LYS A 320 -16.47 -5.21 22.01
N LYS A 321 -15.27 -4.96 21.47
CA LYS A 321 -15.07 -4.28 20.18
C LYS A 321 -15.44 -5.14 18.97
N TYR A 322 -15.32 -6.47 19.10
CA TYR A 322 -15.38 -7.39 17.97
C TYR A 322 -16.66 -7.26 17.12
N PRO A 323 -17.87 -7.16 17.70
CA PRO A 323 -19.10 -6.99 16.89
C PRO A 323 -19.15 -5.69 16.07
N TYR A 324 -18.32 -4.71 16.39
CA TYR A 324 -18.31 -3.40 15.74
C TYR A 324 -17.16 -3.20 14.76
N ILE A 325 -16.24 -4.16 14.68
CA ILE A 325 -15.07 -4.05 13.78
C ILE A 325 -15.43 -4.59 12.40
N ILE A 326 -15.15 -3.80 11.36
CA ILE A 326 -15.13 -4.27 9.98
C ILE A 326 -13.77 -4.90 9.71
N HIS A 327 -13.77 -6.13 9.21
CA HIS A 327 -12.56 -6.85 8.84
C HIS A 327 -11.96 -6.31 7.54
N ALA A 328 -10.66 -6.52 7.33
CA ALA A 328 -9.95 -6.03 6.16
C ALA A 328 -10.56 -6.57 4.86
N GLU A 329 -10.95 -7.84 4.86
CA GLU A 329 -11.60 -8.52 3.74
C GLU A 329 -12.98 -7.89 3.46
N GLN A 330 -13.80 -7.67 4.48
CA GLN A 330 -15.11 -7.03 4.35
C GLN A 330 -14.96 -5.62 3.78
N ASN A 331 -13.99 -4.86 4.30
CA ASN A 331 -13.69 -3.51 3.83
C ASN A 331 -13.24 -3.52 2.37
N ALA A 332 -12.31 -4.41 1.99
CA ALA A 332 -11.86 -4.57 0.61
C ALA A 332 -13.03 -4.93 -0.32
N LEU A 333 -13.86 -5.91 0.08
CA LEU A 333 -15.01 -6.34 -0.73
C LEU A 333 -16.04 -5.22 -0.92
N LEU A 334 -16.28 -4.39 0.10
CA LEU A 334 -17.22 -3.25 0.01
C LEU A 334 -16.66 -2.13 -0.87
N MET A 335 -15.34 -1.88 -0.82
CA MET A 335 -14.67 -0.79 -1.51
C MET A 335 -14.10 -1.17 -2.89
N ARG A 336 -14.43 -2.38 -3.38
CA ARG A 336 -13.95 -2.82 -4.69
C ARG A 336 -14.40 -1.87 -5.82
N ASN A 337 -13.50 -1.64 -6.76
CA ASN A 337 -13.73 -0.75 -7.90
C ASN A 337 -14.30 -1.45 -9.15
N THR A 338 -14.62 -2.74 -9.03
CA THR A 338 -15.25 -3.54 -10.09
C THR A 338 -16.24 -4.55 -9.52
N LYS A 339 -17.23 -4.94 -10.32
CA LYS A 339 -18.15 -6.04 -9.99
C LYS A 339 -17.56 -7.41 -10.37
N LYS A 340 -16.59 -7.45 -11.29
CA LYS A 340 -15.94 -8.67 -11.77
C LYS A 340 -14.78 -9.07 -10.87
N ILE A 341 -15.07 -9.86 -9.84
CA ILE A 341 -14.06 -10.38 -8.90
C ILE A 341 -14.08 -11.91 -8.74
N LYS A 342 -14.95 -12.59 -9.50
CA LYS A 342 -14.93 -14.07 -9.56
C LYS A 342 -13.58 -14.52 -10.13
N GLY A 343 -12.93 -15.50 -9.53
CA GLY A 343 -11.61 -15.98 -9.92
C GLY A 343 -10.44 -15.10 -9.44
N ALA A 344 -10.74 -13.95 -8.80
CA ALA A 344 -9.71 -13.09 -8.24
C ALA A 344 -8.90 -13.79 -7.13
N THR A 345 -7.70 -13.28 -6.87
CA THR A 345 -6.84 -13.71 -5.77
C THR A 345 -6.90 -12.69 -4.63
N LEU A 346 -7.13 -13.19 -3.41
CA LEU A 346 -7.10 -12.39 -2.18
C LEU A 346 -5.75 -12.53 -1.49
N PHE A 347 -5.05 -11.42 -1.34
CA PHE A 347 -3.83 -11.27 -0.55
C PHE A 347 -4.21 -10.66 0.80
N VAL A 348 -3.99 -11.39 1.88
CA VAL A 348 -4.40 -10.95 3.21
C VAL A 348 -3.34 -11.29 4.24
N THR A 349 -3.12 -10.39 5.20
CA THR A 349 -2.06 -10.59 6.20
C THR A 349 -2.35 -11.71 7.18
N LYS A 350 -3.63 -12.10 7.36
CA LYS A 350 -4.08 -13.18 8.25
C LYS A 350 -5.14 -14.04 7.61
N THR A 351 -5.35 -15.23 8.17
CA THR A 351 -6.44 -16.14 7.79
C THR A 351 -7.81 -15.45 7.93
N PRO A 352 -8.68 -15.48 6.91
CA PRO A 352 -10.07 -15.01 7.01
C PRO A 352 -10.87 -15.78 8.06
N CYS A 353 -11.65 -15.08 8.86
CA CYS A 353 -12.55 -15.72 9.83
C CYS A 353 -13.78 -16.37 9.15
N ASN A 354 -14.57 -17.10 9.92
CA ASN A 354 -15.75 -17.79 9.42
C ASN A 354 -16.74 -16.88 8.68
N ASP A 355 -16.95 -15.66 9.17
CA ASP A 355 -17.89 -14.70 8.55
C ASP A 355 -17.31 -14.14 7.23
N CYS A 356 -16.03 -13.77 7.22
CA CYS A 356 -15.35 -13.31 6.01
C CYS A 356 -15.30 -14.41 4.94
N THR A 357 -15.06 -15.66 5.35
CA THR A 357 -15.00 -16.82 4.46
C THR A 357 -16.27 -16.98 3.62
N LEU A 358 -17.45 -16.83 4.24
CA LEU A 358 -18.71 -16.94 3.53
C LEU A 358 -18.94 -15.81 2.52
N LEU A 359 -18.57 -14.58 2.88
CA LEU A 359 -18.67 -13.42 1.97
C LEU A 359 -17.73 -13.54 0.77
N ILE A 360 -16.51 -14.01 1.01
CA ILE A 360 -15.50 -14.23 -0.02
C ILE A 360 -15.97 -15.33 -1.00
N GLU A 361 -16.46 -16.46 -0.48
CA GLU A 361 -17.00 -17.57 -1.28
C GLU A 361 -18.19 -17.12 -2.13
N MET A 362 -19.13 -16.37 -1.55
CA MET A 362 -20.31 -15.84 -2.24
C MET A 362 -19.92 -15.00 -3.47
N LEU A 363 -18.77 -14.31 -3.41
CA LEU A 363 -18.27 -13.49 -4.50
C LEU A 363 -17.35 -14.24 -5.48
N GLY A 364 -17.13 -15.54 -5.24
CA GLY A 364 -16.39 -16.43 -6.14
C GLY A 364 -14.87 -16.26 -6.11
N ILE A 365 -14.33 -15.73 -5.03
CA ILE A 365 -12.87 -15.71 -4.79
C ILE A 365 -12.46 -17.05 -4.19
N THR A 366 -11.56 -17.75 -4.86
CA THR A 366 -11.13 -19.10 -4.48
C THR A 366 -9.63 -19.24 -4.22
N THR A 367 -8.84 -18.26 -4.62
CA THR A 367 -7.37 -18.26 -4.45
C THR A 367 -6.93 -17.27 -3.38
N PHE A 368 -6.06 -17.72 -2.48
CA PHE A 368 -5.61 -16.97 -1.29
C PHE A 368 -4.10 -16.99 -1.16
N VAL A 369 -3.53 -15.85 -0.80
CA VAL A 369 -2.15 -15.74 -0.35
C VAL A 369 -2.16 -15.12 1.04
N LEU A 370 -1.70 -15.88 2.04
CA LEU A 370 -1.64 -15.45 3.43
C LEU A 370 -0.25 -14.91 3.78
N GLY A 371 -0.21 -13.78 4.47
CA GLY A 371 1.03 -13.16 4.95
C GLY A 371 1.59 -13.77 6.24
N GLU A 372 0.76 -14.53 6.96
CA GLU A 372 1.10 -15.21 8.21
C GLU A 372 0.61 -16.67 8.15
N LYS A 373 1.07 -17.48 9.14
CA LYS A 373 0.70 -18.88 9.28
C LYS A 373 -0.83 -19.07 9.29
N MET A 374 -1.30 -20.00 8.47
CA MET A 374 -2.72 -20.36 8.40
C MET A 374 -3.24 -20.86 9.74
N GLN A 375 -4.33 -20.25 10.21
CA GLN A 375 -5.04 -20.66 11.42
C GLN A 375 -6.14 -21.65 11.06
N LYS A 376 -6.24 -22.77 11.80
CA LYS A 376 -7.24 -23.80 11.55
C LYS A 376 -8.52 -23.64 12.39
N GLY A 377 -8.45 -22.82 13.44
CA GLY A 377 -9.54 -22.69 14.41
C GLY A 377 -9.67 -23.90 15.33
N ASN A 378 -10.53 -23.79 16.32
CA ASN A 378 -10.88 -24.90 17.21
C ASN A 378 -12.38 -25.22 17.03
N LYS A 379 -12.70 -26.46 16.67
CA LYS A 379 -14.10 -26.91 16.47
C LYS A 379 -14.91 -26.91 17.76
N GLU A 380 -14.23 -26.96 18.90
CA GLU A 380 -14.87 -27.02 20.23
C GLU A 380 -15.10 -25.64 20.85
N ASP A 381 -14.63 -24.56 20.23
CA ASP A 381 -14.70 -23.21 20.82
C ASP A 381 -16.01 -22.52 20.42
N ALA A 382 -17.07 -22.82 21.19
CA ALA A 382 -18.37 -22.15 21.11
C ALA A 382 -18.40 -20.78 21.84
N SER A 383 -17.23 -20.30 22.34
CA SER A 383 -17.13 -19.14 23.27
C SER A 383 -17.33 -17.76 22.62
N GLY A 384 -17.72 -17.68 21.35
CA GLY A 384 -17.94 -16.40 20.67
C GLY A 384 -16.65 -15.68 20.24
N GLU A 385 -15.49 -16.35 20.31
CA GLU A 385 -14.23 -15.87 19.75
C GLU A 385 -14.19 -16.07 18.23
N ILE A 386 -13.31 -15.29 17.57
CA ILE A 386 -13.10 -15.40 16.11
C ILE A 386 -12.66 -16.82 15.77
N ASN A 387 -13.42 -17.50 14.93
CA ASN A 387 -13.13 -18.87 14.51
C ASN A 387 -12.78 -18.92 13.00
N TYR A 388 -11.92 -19.86 12.62
CA TYR A 388 -11.34 -20.03 11.29
C TYR A 388 -11.67 -21.40 10.67
N THR A 389 -12.54 -22.19 11.31
CA THR A 389 -12.83 -23.57 10.90
C THR A 389 -13.40 -23.65 9.49
N LYS A 390 -14.31 -22.73 9.10
CA LYS A 390 -14.88 -22.73 7.75
C LYS A 390 -13.83 -22.51 6.67
N PHE A 391 -12.86 -21.61 6.92
CA PHE A 391 -11.77 -21.40 5.98
C PHE A 391 -10.89 -22.66 5.84
N ALA A 392 -10.51 -23.26 6.97
CA ALA A 392 -9.71 -24.47 6.98
C ALA A 392 -10.44 -25.64 6.29
N ASP A 393 -11.73 -25.85 6.56
CA ASP A 393 -12.55 -26.90 5.92
C ASP A 393 -12.61 -26.69 4.39
N LYS A 394 -12.71 -25.45 3.90
CA LYS A 394 -12.71 -25.13 2.45
C LYS A 394 -11.35 -25.42 1.79
N VAL A 395 -10.25 -25.15 2.50
CA VAL A 395 -8.91 -25.49 2.02
C VAL A 395 -8.71 -27.00 2.01
N GLU A 396 -9.09 -27.71 3.07
CA GLU A 396 -8.98 -29.18 3.17
C GLU A 396 -9.84 -29.92 2.13
N SER A 397 -10.99 -29.35 1.77
CA SER A 397 -11.88 -29.88 0.71
C SER A 397 -11.52 -29.43 -0.71
N ASN A 398 -10.42 -28.75 -0.90
CA ASN A 398 -9.93 -28.20 -2.17
C ASN A 398 -10.91 -27.20 -2.86
N VAL A 399 -11.84 -26.60 -2.11
CA VAL A 399 -12.69 -25.51 -2.61
C VAL A 399 -11.88 -24.20 -2.69
N PHE A 400 -10.97 -24.01 -1.73
CA PHE A 400 -10.03 -22.88 -1.71
C PHE A 400 -8.60 -23.33 -1.97
N ILE A 401 -7.91 -22.60 -2.81
CA ILE A 401 -6.46 -22.72 -3.06
C ILE A 401 -5.75 -21.74 -2.15
N CYS A 402 -4.94 -22.24 -1.25
CA CYS A 402 -4.31 -21.43 -0.21
C CYS A 402 -2.80 -21.57 -0.21
N PHE A 403 -2.13 -20.44 -0.39
CA PHE A 403 -0.69 -20.27 -0.26
C PHE A 403 -0.39 -19.48 1.01
N GLU A 404 0.60 -19.93 1.77
CA GLU A 404 1.09 -19.27 2.99
C GLU A 404 2.52 -18.80 2.74
N MET A 405 2.78 -17.52 2.97
CA MET A 405 4.12 -16.98 2.89
C MET A 405 4.97 -17.52 4.05
N GLU A 406 5.99 -18.31 3.74
CA GLU A 406 6.89 -18.84 4.77
C GLU A 406 7.84 -17.75 5.29
N SER A 407 7.91 -17.62 6.62
CA SER A 407 8.95 -16.85 7.27
C SER A 407 10.27 -17.61 7.21
N GLY A 408 11.05 -17.43 6.13
CA GLY A 408 12.34 -18.10 5.97
C GLY A 408 13.38 -17.60 6.98
N SER A 409 14.26 -18.48 7.43
CA SER A 409 15.51 -18.11 8.08
C SER A 409 16.43 -17.46 7.04
N ILE A 410 17.00 -16.28 7.35
CA ILE A 410 17.92 -15.57 6.47
C ILE A 410 19.21 -16.40 6.33
N PRO A 411 19.62 -16.83 5.13
CA PRO A 411 20.98 -17.29 4.93
C PRO A 411 21.93 -16.08 5.03
N ALA A 412 22.93 -16.18 5.87
CA ALA A 412 23.84 -15.09 6.24
C ALA A 412 24.74 -14.51 5.13
N THR A 413 24.60 -14.92 3.86
CA THR A 413 25.53 -14.50 2.81
C THR A 413 24.91 -14.52 1.41
N LYS A 414 24.14 -13.48 1.07
CA LYS A 414 24.08 -12.98 -0.32
C LYS A 414 23.54 -11.54 -0.28
N LYS A 415 24.40 -10.57 -0.65
CA LYS A 415 23.95 -9.22 -0.98
C LYS A 415 22.82 -9.32 -1.99
N ARG A 416 21.63 -8.95 -1.61
CA ARG A 416 20.47 -8.90 -2.50
C ARG A 416 20.29 -7.47 -2.98
N ASP A 417 20.23 -7.34 -4.27
CA ASP A 417 19.96 -6.08 -4.94
C ASP A 417 18.44 -5.85 -4.93
N LEU A 418 17.96 -4.80 -4.25
CA LEU A 418 16.54 -4.39 -4.28
C LEU A 418 16.11 -3.85 -5.65
N SER A 419 17.01 -3.72 -6.62
CA SER A 419 16.64 -3.40 -8.00
C SER A 419 15.77 -4.49 -8.63
N ASN A 420 15.71 -5.68 -7.99
CA ASN A 420 14.93 -6.85 -8.41
C ASN A 420 13.72 -7.16 -7.52
N ILE A 421 13.37 -6.25 -6.55
CA ILE A 421 12.15 -6.36 -5.76
C ILE A 421 11.09 -5.41 -6.29
#